data_57c76a7f9c22da4777c24ca4a529c333
#
_entry.id   57c76a7f9c22da4777c24ca4a529c333
#
_cell.length_a   1.000
_cell.length_b   1.000
_cell.length_c   1.000
_cell.angle_alpha   90.00
_cell.angle_beta   90.00
_cell.angle_gamma   90.00
#
_symmetry.space_group_name_H-M   'P 1'
#
loop_
_entity.id
_entity.type
_entity.pdbx_description
1 polymer ?
#
loop_
_entity_poly.entity_id
_entity_poly.type
_entity_poly.pdbx_seq_one_letter_code
_entity_poly.pdbx_strand_id
1 'polypeptide(L)'
;MYPPKKILFPIDFSQRCAAIAPMVAGFVRQFHAAPTLLHVLPEDATDEQRIEAQEDLNVFADSHFSGMSVCRGLTQGDAGKEIVEFAHEHKIDLIMMPTHGYGPFRRLLLGSVALKVLSDAGCPVWTDAHTEVPLSHQNARFRNIVCAVDLSQRSHPALQWAKQFAADTQARLTIVHATPLALAAGVGAPIPDWTPDLEDAARDEIERLQHSEGTQAAVSIVAGEVAHAVRAAAEEAEADLLVIGRGAVDGPLGRLRNHAYPIIRHSPCPVVSV
;
A
#
# COMPACT_ATOMS: atom_id res chain seq x y z
N MET A 1 8.69 -9.88 3.60
CA MET A 1 8.40 -11.34 3.48
C MET A 1 6.97 -11.58 3.95
N TYR A 2 6.25 -12.54 3.35
CA TYR A 2 4.88 -12.88 3.75
C TYR A 2 4.86 -14.23 4.50
N PRO A 3 4.06 -14.44 5.54
CA PRO A 3 3.24 -13.45 6.25
C PRO A 3 4.08 -12.49 7.08
N PRO A 4 3.61 -11.23 7.27
CA PRO A 4 4.36 -10.26 8.06
C PRO A 4 4.42 -10.68 9.52
N LYS A 5 5.63 -10.73 10.08
CA LYS A 5 5.89 -11.06 11.50
C LYS A 5 6.26 -9.84 12.31
N LYS A 6 6.74 -8.79 11.68
CA LYS A 6 7.07 -7.52 12.29
C LYS A 6 6.38 -6.40 11.52
N ILE A 7 5.46 -5.72 12.17
CA ILE A 7 4.71 -4.61 11.60
C ILE A 7 5.16 -3.31 12.23
N LEU A 8 5.60 -2.36 11.42
CA LEU A 8 5.91 -1.00 11.83
C LEU A 8 4.71 -0.09 11.55
N PHE A 9 4.28 0.61 12.56
CA PHE A 9 3.26 1.65 12.46
C PHE A 9 3.86 2.99 12.86
N PRO A 10 4.34 3.80 11.91
CA PRO A 10 4.76 5.17 12.17
C PRO A 10 3.56 6.02 12.55
N ILE A 11 3.66 6.76 13.66
CA ILE A 11 2.56 7.58 14.18
C ILE A 11 3.00 9.03 14.37
N ASP A 12 2.09 9.95 14.06
CA ASP A 12 2.21 11.38 14.27
C ASP A 12 1.14 11.92 15.24
N PHE A 13 0.45 11.02 15.93
CA PHE A 13 -0.69 11.30 16.82
C PHE A 13 -1.88 11.99 16.14
N SER A 14 -1.92 12.05 14.82
CA SER A 14 -3.06 12.59 14.08
C SER A 14 -4.31 11.73 14.22
N GLN A 15 -5.48 12.33 13.98
CA GLN A 15 -6.73 11.59 13.90
C GLN A 15 -6.71 10.49 12.83
N ARG A 16 -5.90 10.63 11.79
CA ARG A 16 -5.73 9.61 10.74
C ARG A 16 -4.97 8.39 11.24
N CYS A 17 -3.90 8.61 12.01
CA CYS A 17 -3.23 7.50 12.69
C CYS A 17 -4.18 6.76 13.62
N ALA A 18 -4.95 7.49 14.43
CA ALA A 18 -5.95 6.88 15.30
C ALA A 18 -7.04 6.11 14.51
N ALA A 19 -7.46 6.63 13.35
CA ALA A 19 -8.48 5.97 12.51
C ALA A 19 -8.01 4.64 11.92
N ILE A 20 -6.74 4.50 11.54
CA ILE A 20 -6.22 3.23 10.99
C ILE A 20 -5.67 2.27 12.04
N ALA A 21 -5.44 2.71 13.27
CA ALA A 21 -4.92 1.88 14.35
C ALA A 21 -5.72 0.57 14.58
N PRO A 22 -7.07 0.54 14.51
CA PRO A 22 -7.84 -0.70 14.57
C PRO A 22 -7.52 -1.70 13.46
N MET A 23 -7.24 -1.21 12.24
CA MET A 23 -6.81 -2.05 11.11
C MET A 23 -5.43 -2.65 11.39
N VAL A 24 -4.47 -1.85 11.83
CA VAL A 24 -3.12 -2.32 12.21
C VAL A 24 -3.24 -3.39 13.30
N ALA A 25 -4.02 -3.13 14.35
CA ALA A 25 -4.26 -4.11 15.41
C ALA A 25 -4.94 -5.39 14.88
N GLY A 26 -5.81 -5.28 13.88
CA GLY A 26 -6.40 -6.43 13.17
C GLY A 26 -5.34 -7.28 12.46
N PHE A 27 -4.44 -6.67 11.72
CA PHE A 27 -3.31 -7.35 11.07
C PHE A 27 -2.39 -8.02 12.09
N VAL A 28 -2.05 -7.32 13.18
CA VAL A 28 -1.24 -7.87 14.27
C VAL A 28 -1.86 -9.16 14.83
N ARG A 29 -3.15 -9.17 15.09
CA ARG A 29 -3.87 -10.36 15.58
C ARG A 29 -3.91 -11.49 14.54
N GLN A 30 -4.27 -11.15 13.30
CA GLN A 30 -4.43 -12.12 12.22
C GLN A 30 -3.12 -12.87 11.92
N PHE A 31 -2.01 -12.15 11.86
CA PHE A 31 -0.70 -12.72 11.50
C PHE A 31 0.17 -13.10 12.69
N HIS A 32 -0.33 -12.90 13.93
CA HIS A 32 0.46 -13.05 15.15
C HIS A 32 1.80 -12.30 15.04
N ALA A 33 1.73 -11.07 14.54
CA ALA A 33 2.87 -10.22 14.30
C ALA A 33 3.28 -9.44 15.55
N ALA A 34 4.53 -9.04 15.63
CA ALA A 34 5.04 -8.12 16.63
C ALA A 34 4.87 -6.66 16.14
N PRO A 35 4.00 -5.85 16.74
CA PRO A 35 3.84 -4.46 16.36
C PRO A 35 4.90 -3.57 16.99
N THR A 36 5.41 -2.63 16.20
CA THR A 36 6.23 -1.51 16.68
C THR A 36 5.54 -0.21 16.32
N LEU A 37 5.25 0.63 17.31
CA LEU A 37 4.83 2.01 17.12
C LEU A 37 6.09 2.88 17.10
N LEU A 38 6.27 3.68 16.07
CA LEU A 38 7.41 4.58 15.93
C LEU A 38 6.94 6.02 15.81
N HIS A 39 7.40 6.88 16.72
CA HIS A 39 7.25 8.31 16.55
C HIS A 39 8.62 8.95 16.28
N VAL A 40 8.65 9.89 15.35
CA VAL A 40 9.87 10.60 14.96
C VAL A 40 9.73 12.07 15.36
N LEU A 41 10.58 12.50 16.28
CA LEU A 41 10.67 13.88 16.71
C LEU A 41 11.45 14.72 15.68
N PRO A 42 11.19 16.04 15.61
CA PRO A 42 12.04 16.98 14.87
C PRO A 42 13.49 16.90 15.33
N GLU A 43 14.43 17.29 14.45
CA GLU A 43 15.87 17.23 14.73
C GLU A 43 16.30 18.11 15.90
N ASP A 44 15.56 19.18 16.15
CA ASP A 44 15.78 20.16 17.22
C ASP A 44 14.90 19.95 18.47
N ALA A 45 14.28 18.79 18.60
CA ALA A 45 13.38 18.49 19.72
C ALA A 45 14.15 18.51 21.06
N THR A 46 13.52 19.14 22.06
CA THR A 46 14.05 19.26 23.45
C THR A 46 13.79 17.95 24.23
N ASP A 47 14.48 17.84 25.39
CA ASP A 47 14.24 16.72 26.31
C ASP A 47 12.80 16.70 26.85
N GLU A 48 12.19 17.86 27.04
CA GLU A 48 10.79 17.99 27.48
C GLU A 48 9.85 17.43 26.42
N GLN A 49 10.04 17.78 25.13
CA GLN A 49 9.27 17.25 24.02
C GLN A 49 9.46 15.74 23.85
N ARG A 50 10.66 15.24 24.15
CA ARG A 50 10.92 13.78 24.13
C ARG A 50 10.14 13.05 25.22
N ILE A 51 10.06 13.63 26.43
CA ILE A 51 9.28 13.05 27.54
C ILE A 51 7.80 13.06 27.19
N GLU A 52 7.26 14.18 26.70
CA GLU A 52 5.86 14.32 26.27
C GLU A 52 5.51 13.31 25.18
N ALA A 53 6.32 13.21 24.13
CA ALA A 53 6.12 12.26 23.05
C ALA A 53 6.15 10.79 23.53
N GLN A 54 7.00 10.48 24.52
CA GLN A 54 7.01 9.14 25.12
C GLN A 54 5.73 8.84 25.89
N GLU A 55 5.18 9.81 26.60
CA GLU A 55 3.89 9.69 27.30
C GLU A 55 2.74 9.51 26.30
N ASP A 56 2.69 10.35 25.27
CA ASP A 56 1.70 10.25 24.19
C ASP A 56 1.74 8.90 23.48
N LEU A 57 2.95 8.39 23.24
CA LEU A 57 3.16 7.08 22.63
C LEU A 57 2.63 5.95 23.51
N ASN A 58 2.78 6.06 24.83
CA ASN A 58 2.23 5.10 25.78
C ASN A 58 0.68 5.17 25.79
N VAL A 59 0.11 6.37 25.86
CA VAL A 59 -1.35 6.58 25.84
C VAL A 59 -1.95 6.05 24.53
N PHE A 60 -1.31 6.31 23.41
CA PHE A 60 -1.76 5.80 22.10
C PHE A 60 -1.73 4.27 22.04
N ALA A 61 -0.64 3.66 22.51
CA ALA A 61 -0.49 2.21 22.55
C ALA A 61 -1.57 1.56 23.43
N ASP A 62 -1.80 2.07 24.63
CA ASP A 62 -2.77 1.53 25.57
C ASP A 62 -4.20 1.70 25.06
N SER A 63 -4.49 2.79 24.34
CA SER A 63 -5.82 3.07 23.80
C SER A 63 -6.17 2.19 22.59
N HIS A 64 -5.21 1.90 21.73
CA HIS A 64 -5.47 1.24 20.44
C HIS A 64 -4.99 -0.20 20.35
N PHE A 65 -4.03 -0.62 21.19
CA PHE A 65 -3.40 -1.93 21.17
C PHE A 65 -3.51 -2.65 22.52
N SER A 66 -4.57 -2.37 23.28
CA SER A 66 -4.81 -2.98 24.57
C SER A 66 -4.74 -4.52 24.49
N GLY A 67 -4.03 -5.12 25.43
CA GLY A 67 -3.81 -6.58 25.51
C GLY A 67 -2.79 -7.14 24.52
N MET A 68 -2.06 -6.27 23.77
CA MET A 68 -0.98 -6.68 22.87
C MET A 68 0.38 -6.27 23.45
N SER A 69 1.40 -7.08 23.18
CA SER A 69 2.79 -6.69 23.45
C SER A 69 3.26 -5.79 22.31
N VAL A 70 3.45 -4.50 22.58
CA VAL A 70 3.78 -3.47 21.60
C VAL A 70 5.17 -2.89 21.90
N CYS A 71 6.07 -2.93 20.92
CA CYS A 71 7.32 -2.16 20.98
C CYS A 71 7.03 -0.68 20.72
N ARG A 72 7.70 0.20 21.44
CA ARG A 72 7.59 1.65 21.31
C ARG A 72 8.96 2.21 20.95
N GLY A 73 9.05 2.82 19.77
CA GLY A 73 10.25 3.48 19.26
C GLY A 73 10.06 4.99 19.25
N LEU A 74 11.09 5.70 19.65
CA LEU A 74 11.18 7.14 19.57
C LEU A 74 12.54 7.50 18.97
N THR A 75 12.53 8.11 17.79
CA THR A 75 13.72 8.61 17.08
C THR A 75 13.63 10.09 16.84
N GLN A 76 14.67 10.70 16.29
CA GLN A 76 14.74 12.14 16.07
C GLN A 76 15.44 12.42 14.74
N GLY A 77 14.82 13.26 13.88
CA GLY A 77 15.37 13.59 12.57
C GLY A 77 14.31 13.78 11.49
N ASP A 78 14.68 13.52 10.23
CA ASP A 78 13.74 13.50 9.10
C ASP A 78 12.85 12.25 9.19
N ALA A 79 11.55 12.47 9.38
CA ALA A 79 10.61 11.38 9.64
C ALA A 79 10.61 10.29 8.53
N GLY A 80 10.70 10.70 7.25
CA GLY A 80 10.70 9.73 6.17
C GLY A 80 11.96 8.87 6.14
N LYS A 81 13.11 9.47 6.42
CA LYS A 81 14.40 8.79 6.51
C LYS A 81 14.45 7.86 7.72
N GLU A 82 14.11 8.38 8.90
CA GLU A 82 14.12 7.62 10.15
C GLU A 82 13.22 6.38 10.09
N ILE A 83 12.02 6.48 9.49
CA ILE A 83 11.12 5.34 9.31
C ILE A 83 11.75 4.27 8.41
N VAL A 84 12.37 4.67 7.31
CA VAL A 84 13.02 3.73 6.38
C VAL A 84 14.23 3.04 7.01
N GLU A 85 15.08 3.81 7.69
CA GLU A 85 16.26 3.30 8.40
C GLU A 85 15.83 2.34 9.52
N PHE A 86 14.87 2.73 10.34
CA PHE A 86 14.33 1.88 11.40
C PHE A 86 13.75 0.56 10.83
N ALA A 87 13.00 0.65 9.74
CA ALA A 87 12.43 -0.54 9.11
C ALA A 87 13.51 -1.50 8.60
N HIS A 88 14.60 -0.98 8.04
CA HIS A 88 15.72 -1.76 7.57
C HIS A 88 16.50 -2.42 8.73
N GLU A 89 16.87 -1.64 9.76
CA GLU A 89 17.66 -2.11 10.90
C GLU A 89 16.93 -3.20 11.71
N HIS A 90 15.62 -3.02 11.91
CA HIS A 90 14.80 -3.94 12.70
C HIS A 90 14.19 -5.07 11.87
N LYS A 91 14.49 -5.11 10.55
CA LYS A 91 13.98 -6.13 9.61
C LYS A 91 12.46 -6.20 9.66
N ILE A 92 11.81 -5.05 9.46
CA ILE A 92 10.36 -4.94 9.39
C ILE A 92 9.86 -5.64 8.12
N ASP A 93 8.77 -6.38 8.25
CA ASP A 93 8.14 -7.11 7.14
C ASP A 93 7.03 -6.32 6.45
N LEU A 94 6.42 -5.37 7.16
CA LEU A 94 5.34 -4.53 6.66
C LEU A 94 5.32 -3.18 7.39
N ILE A 95 5.32 -2.09 6.65
CA ILE A 95 5.00 -0.77 7.19
C ILE A 95 3.52 -0.50 6.93
N MET A 96 2.77 -0.08 7.95
CA MET A 96 1.38 0.35 7.80
C MET A 96 1.27 1.81 8.24
N MET A 97 0.83 2.69 7.35
CA MET A 97 0.77 4.13 7.64
C MET A 97 -0.34 4.81 6.84
N PRO A 98 -0.90 5.94 7.36
CA PRO A 98 -1.81 6.75 6.56
C PRO A 98 -1.04 7.45 5.42
N THR A 99 -1.75 7.79 4.35
CA THR A 99 -1.17 8.53 3.22
C THR A 99 -0.88 10.00 3.53
N HIS A 100 -1.47 10.55 4.61
CA HIS A 100 -1.31 11.95 5.04
C HIS A 100 -1.28 12.06 6.56
N GLY A 101 -0.51 13.04 7.07
CA GLY A 101 -0.55 13.50 8.45
C GLY A 101 -1.42 14.76 8.64
N TYR A 102 -1.00 15.67 9.55
CA TYR A 102 -1.66 16.92 9.84
C TYR A 102 -1.75 17.87 8.63
N GLY A 103 -2.96 18.36 8.31
CA GLY A 103 -3.19 19.51 7.44
C GLY A 103 -4.48 19.48 6.62
N PRO A 104 -5.29 20.57 6.66
CA PRO A 104 -6.62 20.62 6.02
C PRO A 104 -6.60 20.75 4.49
N PHE A 105 -5.49 21.15 3.89
CA PHE A 105 -5.40 21.49 2.46
C PHE A 105 -4.83 20.38 1.56
N ARG A 106 -4.55 19.18 2.09
CA ARG A 106 -3.83 18.13 1.36
C ARG A 106 -4.64 16.88 1.01
N ARG A 107 -5.96 17.02 0.86
CA ARG A 107 -6.86 15.89 0.53
C ARG A 107 -6.55 15.18 -0.80
N LEU A 108 -5.67 15.74 -1.62
CA LEU A 108 -5.37 15.22 -2.97
C LEU A 108 -3.88 14.92 -3.22
N LEU A 109 -3.00 15.03 -2.20
CA LEU A 109 -1.57 14.80 -2.39
C LEU A 109 -1.07 13.84 -1.32
N LEU A 110 -0.26 12.85 -1.67
CA LEU A 110 0.47 12.04 -0.68
C LEU A 110 1.40 12.93 0.14
N GLY A 111 1.46 12.71 1.46
CA GLY A 111 2.38 13.42 2.34
C GLY A 111 3.85 13.13 1.99
N SER A 112 4.73 14.09 2.27
CA SER A 112 6.18 13.94 1.99
C SER A 112 6.80 12.72 2.67
N VAL A 113 6.39 12.43 3.91
CA VAL A 113 6.83 11.25 4.67
C VAL A 113 6.36 9.97 3.98
N ALA A 114 5.06 9.88 3.62
CA ALA A 114 4.52 8.72 2.91
C ALA A 114 5.20 8.51 1.55
N LEU A 115 5.45 9.59 0.80
CA LEU A 115 6.19 9.53 -0.46
C LEU A 115 7.60 8.96 -0.27
N LYS A 116 8.34 9.43 0.74
CA LYS A 116 9.68 8.96 1.05
C LYS A 116 9.68 7.49 1.43
N VAL A 117 8.77 7.08 2.32
CA VAL A 117 8.66 5.68 2.74
C VAL A 117 8.27 4.78 1.57
N LEU A 118 7.27 5.15 0.77
CA LEU A 118 6.86 4.38 -0.42
C LEU A 118 7.98 4.26 -1.45
N SER A 119 8.83 5.29 -1.59
CA SER A 119 9.98 5.27 -2.49
C SER A 119 11.10 4.36 -2.01
N ASP A 120 11.45 4.43 -0.74
CA ASP A 120 12.74 3.94 -0.24
C ASP A 120 12.64 2.69 0.65
N ALA A 121 11.46 2.37 1.18
CA ALA A 121 11.31 1.21 2.04
C ALA A 121 11.67 -0.10 1.31
N GLY A 122 12.44 -0.96 1.99
CA GLY A 122 12.82 -2.28 1.50
C GLY A 122 11.78 -3.38 1.70
N CYS A 123 10.67 -3.09 2.39
CA CYS A 123 9.58 -4.01 2.69
C CYS A 123 8.24 -3.47 2.14
N PRO A 124 7.20 -4.30 2.02
CA PRO A 124 5.86 -3.84 1.66
C PRO A 124 5.37 -2.68 2.51
N VAL A 125 4.65 -1.75 1.87
CA VAL A 125 4.04 -0.60 2.55
C VAL A 125 2.54 -0.63 2.28
N TRP A 126 1.77 -0.73 3.35
CA TRP A 126 0.32 -0.58 3.34
C TRP A 126 -0.03 0.89 3.58
N THR A 127 -0.90 1.45 2.74
CA THR A 127 -1.41 2.81 2.88
C THR A 127 -2.92 2.81 2.86
N ASP A 128 -3.52 3.68 3.68
CA ASP A 128 -4.98 3.83 3.73
C ASP A 128 -5.53 4.49 2.46
N ALA A 129 -6.79 4.21 2.18
CA ALA A 129 -7.52 4.90 1.12
C ALA A 129 -7.83 6.35 1.52
N HIS A 130 -7.99 7.22 0.51
CA HIS A 130 -8.38 8.61 0.73
C HIS A 130 -9.87 8.80 1.08
N THR A 131 -10.60 7.72 1.35
CA THR A 131 -12.04 7.76 1.64
C THR A 131 -12.32 8.36 3.01
N GLU A 132 -13.30 9.27 3.07
CA GLU A 132 -13.79 9.89 4.31
C GLU A 132 -14.61 8.91 5.20
N VAL A 133 -14.89 7.73 4.69
CA VAL A 133 -15.66 6.73 5.43
C VAL A 133 -14.70 5.97 6.32
N PRO A 134 -14.83 6.05 7.65
CA PRO A 134 -14.13 5.12 8.54
C PRO A 134 -14.66 3.73 8.19
N LEU A 135 -13.84 2.94 7.52
CA LEU A 135 -14.11 1.51 7.48
C LEU A 135 -14.25 1.09 8.94
N SER A 136 -15.31 0.40 9.31
CA SER A 136 -15.46 -0.16 10.66
C SER A 136 -14.45 -1.31 10.78
N HIS A 137 -13.20 -0.96 11.00
CA HIS A 137 -12.02 -1.80 10.84
C HIS A 137 -11.85 -2.89 11.91
N GLN A 138 -12.76 -2.93 12.90
CA GLN A 138 -12.69 -3.95 13.96
C GLN A 138 -12.89 -5.38 13.43
N ASN A 139 -13.48 -5.55 12.23
CA ASN A 139 -13.67 -6.82 11.54
C ASN A 139 -13.53 -6.68 10.03
N ALA A 140 -12.52 -5.96 9.55
CA ALA A 140 -12.29 -5.85 8.12
C ALA A 140 -12.09 -7.25 7.51
N ARG A 141 -13.15 -7.79 6.92
CA ARG A 141 -13.07 -9.00 6.13
C ARG A 141 -12.68 -8.58 4.72
N PHE A 142 -11.48 -8.90 4.35
CA PHE A 142 -11.07 -8.81 2.95
C PHE A 142 -11.78 -9.89 2.16
N ARG A 143 -12.61 -9.52 1.21
CA ARG A 143 -13.38 -10.43 0.35
C ARG A 143 -12.91 -10.40 -1.08
N ASN A 144 -12.49 -9.22 -1.54
CA ASN A 144 -12.06 -8.97 -2.90
C ASN A 144 -10.72 -8.25 -2.90
N ILE A 145 -9.72 -8.89 -3.46
CA ILE A 145 -8.38 -8.34 -3.60
C ILE A 145 -8.10 -8.15 -5.08
N VAL A 146 -7.64 -6.98 -5.45
CA VAL A 146 -7.18 -6.69 -6.80
C VAL A 146 -5.66 -6.59 -6.79
N CYS A 147 -4.98 -7.28 -7.71
CA CYS A 147 -3.55 -7.17 -7.94
C CYS A 147 -3.29 -6.54 -9.30
N ALA A 148 -2.78 -5.31 -9.34
CA ALA A 148 -2.42 -4.66 -10.58
C ALA A 148 -1.00 -5.05 -11.00
N VAL A 149 -0.85 -5.55 -12.23
CA VAL A 149 0.40 -6.04 -12.81
C VAL A 149 0.78 -5.25 -14.07
N ASP A 150 2.07 -4.96 -14.20
CA ASP A 150 2.64 -4.31 -15.40
C ASP A 150 3.34 -5.30 -16.34
N LEU A 151 3.21 -6.59 -16.06
CA LEU A 151 3.81 -7.73 -16.77
C LEU A 151 5.36 -7.72 -16.79
N SER A 152 5.98 -6.88 -15.99
CA SER A 152 7.42 -6.93 -15.74
C SER A 152 7.77 -7.99 -14.69
N GLN A 153 9.05 -8.28 -14.54
CA GLN A 153 9.56 -9.17 -13.47
C GLN A 153 9.14 -8.73 -12.05
N ARG A 154 8.72 -7.48 -11.88
CA ARG A 154 8.27 -6.92 -10.60
C ARG A 154 6.83 -7.25 -10.28
N SER A 155 6.06 -7.72 -11.24
CA SER A 155 4.72 -8.24 -11.01
C SER A 155 4.73 -9.51 -10.16
N HIS A 156 5.82 -10.30 -10.19
CA HIS A 156 5.94 -11.54 -9.41
C HIS A 156 5.82 -11.33 -7.89
N PRO A 157 6.63 -10.45 -7.24
CA PRO A 157 6.49 -10.24 -5.80
C PRO A 157 5.10 -9.72 -5.40
N ALA A 158 4.50 -8.83 -6.21
CA ALA A 158 3.17 -8.30 -5.93
C ALA A 158 2.10 -9.39 -6.02
N LEU A 159 2.12 -10.21 -7.07
CA LEU A 159 1.16 -11.30 -7.24
C LEU A 159 1.37 -12.38 -6.17
N GLN A 160 2.61 -12.71 -5.83
CA GLN A 160 2.91 -13.65 -4.76
C GLN A 160 2.36 -13.18 -3.41
N TRP A 161 2.55 -11.90 -3.07
CA TRP A 161 2.01 -11.31 -1.85
C TRP A 161 0.48 -11.34 -1.87
N ALA A 162 -0.15 -10.89 -2.97
CA ALA A 162 -1.60 -10.86 -3.11
C ALA A 162 -2.23 -12.25 -3.02
N LYS A 163 -1.64 -13.26 -3.68
CA LYS A 163 -2.07 -14.66 -3.63
C LYS A 163 -2.06 -15.21 -2.21
N GLN A 164 -0.96 -15.00 -1.48
CA GLN A 164 -0.82 -15.51 -0.12
C GLN A 164 -1.81 -14.81 0.82
N PHE A 165 -1.97 -13.50 0.69
CA PHE A 165 -2.94 -12.74 1.48
C PHE A 165 -4.39 -13.16 1.16
N ALA A 166 -4.72 -13.38 -0.11
CA ALA A 166 -6.04 -13.87 -0.53
C ALA A 166 -6.33 -15.26 0.05
N ALA A 167 -5.34 -16.16 0.07
CA ALA A 167 -5.48 -17.48 0.66
C ALA A 167 -5.76 -17.42 2.18
N ASP A 168 -5.01 -16.59 2.92
CA ASP A 168 -5.16 -16.47 4.37
C ASP A 168 -6.47 -15.77 4.78
N THR A 169 -6.98 -14.88 3.94
CA THR A 169 -8.24 -14.16 4.18
C THR A 169 -9.45 -14.84 3.56
N GLN A 170 -9.24 -15.88 2.76
CA GLN A 170 -10.28 -16.53 1.94
C GLN A 170 -10.96 -15.54 0.97
N ALA A 171 -10.20 -14.55 0.51
CA ALA A 171 -10.67 -13.55 -0.44
C ALA A 171 -10.57 -14.02 -1.88
N ARG A 172 -11.40 -13.45 -2.75
CA ARG A 172 -11.23 -13.58 -4.20
C ARG A 172 -10.05 -12.71 -4.64
N LEU A 173 -9.24 -13.22 -5.54
CA LEU A 173 -8.16 -12.49 -6.17
C LEU A 173 -8.51 -12.22 -7.64
N THR A 174 -8.39 -10.96 -8.05
CA THR A 174 -8.49 -10.54 -9.45
C THR A 174 -7.19 -9.88 -9.86
N ILE A 175 -6.61 -10.33 -10.97
CA ILE A 175 -5.45 -9.69 -11.59
C ILE A 175 -5.95 -8.64 -12.57
N VAL A 176 -5.41 -7.43 -12.49
CA VAL A 176 -5.73 -6.33 -13.40
C VAL A 176 -4.48 -5.91 -14.17
N HIS A 177 -4.62 -5.80 -15.47
CA HIS A 177 -3.61 -5.21 -16.35
C HIS A 177 -4.22 -4.08 -17.17
N ALA A 178 -3.53 -2.94 -17.20
CA ALA A 178 -3.93 -1.80 -18.03
C ALA A 178 -3.14 -1.83 -19.35
N THR A 179 -3.85 -1.96 -20.46
CA THR A 179 -3.23 -1.79 -21.79
C THR A 179 -3.26 -0.33 -22.20
N PRO A 180 -2.17 0.19 -22.79
CA PRO A 180 -2.19 1.55 -23.31
C PRO A 180 -3.31 1.71 -24.34
N LEU A 181 -4.24 2.62 -24.09
CA LEU A 181 -5.08 3.10 -25.18
C LEU A 181 -4.15 3.80 -26.16
N ALA A 182 -4.19 3.45 -27.44
CA ALA A 182 -3.40 4.16 -28.43
C ALA A 182 -3.91 5.62 -28.51
N LEU A 183 -3.33 6.48 -27.70
CA LEU A 183 -3.57 7.92 -27.69
C LEU A 183 -3.16 8.61 -29.02
N ALA A 184 -2.72 7.83 -30.01
CA ALA A 184 -2.41 8.30 -31.37
C ALA A 184 -3.69 8.62 -32.17
N ALA A 185 -4.85 8.16 -31.77
CA ALA A 185 -6.09 8.48 -32.43
C ALA A 185 -6.81 9.58 -31.63
N GLY A 186 -6.90 10.78 -32.20
CA GLY A 186 -7.66 11.90 -31.59
C GLY A 186 -9.08 11.50 -31.23
N VAL A 187 -9.75 12.29 -30.38
CA VAL A 187 -11.13 12.05 -29.96
C VAL A 187 -12.02 11.78 -31.17
N GLY A 188 -12.56 10.56 -31.27
CA GLY A 188 -13.41 10.13 -32.39
C GLY A 188 -12.70 9.30 -33.49
N ALA A 189 -11.43 8.98 -33.34
CA ALA A 189 -10.76 8.07 -34.25
C ALA A 189 -11.18 6.61 -34.00
N PRO A 190 -11.26 5.77 -35.06
CA PRO A 190 -11.60 4.36 -34.89
C PRO A 190 -10.55 3.64 -34.01
N ILE A 191 -11.02 2.69 -33.19
CA ILE A 191 -10.15 1.83 -32.40
C ILE A 191 -9.24 1.06 -33.37
N PRO A 192 -7.91 1.12 -33.22
CA PRO A 192 -7.01 0.42 -34.14
C PRO A 192 -7.26 -1.10 -34.15
N ASP A 193 -7.21 -1.72 -35.30
CA ASP A 193 -7.46 -3.17 -35.52
C ASP A 193 -6.51 -4.08 -34.71
N TRP A 194 -5.37 -3.56 -34.21
CA TRP A 194 -4.39 -4.29 -33.40
C TRP A 194 -4.67 -4.30 -31.89
N THR A 195 -5.74 -3.65 -31.43
CA THR A 195 -6.13 -3.67 -30.00
C THR A 195 -6.44 -5.08 -29.50
N PRO A 196 -7.16 -5.94 -30.24
CA PRO A 196 -7.36 -7.35 -29.86
C PRO A 196 -6.05 -8.12 -29.71
N ASP A 197 -5.08 -7.91 -30.60
CA ASP A 197 -3.78 -8.59 -30.55
C ASP A 197 -2.99 -8.23 -29.28
N LEU A 198 -3.12 -6.99 -28.78
CA LEU A 198 -2.50 -6.57 -27.52
C LEU A 198 -3.19 -7.17 -26.30
N GLU A 199 -4.50 -7.29 -26.32
CA GLU A 199 -5.24 -7.92 -25.22
C GLU A 199 -4.93 -9.40 -25.14
N ASP A 200 -4.85 -10.09 -26.28
CA ASP A 200 -4.49 -11.50 -26.35
C ASP A 200 -3.04 -11.73 -25.89
N ALA A 201 -2.11 -10.92 -26.34
CA ALA A 201 -0.72 -10.98 -25.87
C ALA A 201 -0.58 -10.71 -24.36
N ALA A 202 -1.34 -9.75 -23.82
CA ALA A 202 -1.37 -9.47 -22.40
C ALA A 202 -1.99 -10.65 -21.61
N ARG A 203 -3.01 -11.27 -22.13
CA ARG A 203 -3.64 -12.46 -21.54
C ARG A 203 -2.68 -13.64 -21.46
N ASP A 204 -1.97 -13.93 -22.54
CA ASP A 204 -0.96 -14.99 -22.60
C ASP A 204 0.16 -14.74 -21.57
N GLU A 205 0.59 -13.49 -21.40
CA GLU A 205 1.62 -13.14 -20.42
C GLU A 205 1.11 -13.27 -18.98
N ILE A 206 -0.14 -12.88 -18.72
CA ILE A 206 -0.78 -13.08 -17.42
C ILE A 206 -0.94 -14.56 -17.11
N GLU A 207 -1.30 -15.39 -18.09
CA GLU A 207 -1.40 -16.84 -17.90
C GLU A 207 -0.04 -17.46 -17.56
N ARG A 208 1.04 -17.02 -18.23
CA ARG A 208 2.41 -17.43 -17.89
C ARG A 208 2.80 -16.99 -16.48
N LEU A 209 2.49 -15.75 -16.09
CA LEU A 209 2.73 -15.23 -14.75
C LEU A 209 1.93 -16.04 -13.71
N GLN A 210 0.65 -16.31 -13.95
CA GLN A 210 -0.18 -17.12 -13.07
C GLN A 210 0.35 -18.56 -12.94
N HIS A 211 0.78 -19.16 -14.05
CA HIS A 211 1.35 -20.50 -14.04
C HIS A 211 2.64 -20.54 -13.18
N SER A 212 3.53 -19.57 -13.34
CA SER A 212 4.78 -19.49 -12.59
C SER A 212 4.54 -19.29 -11.09
N GLU A 213 3.52 -18.52 -10.72
CA GLU A 213 3.15 -18.26 -9.32
C GLU A 213 2.18 -19.31 -8.75
N GLY A 214 1.68 -20.24 -9.56
CA GLY A 214 0.73 -21.28 -9.13
C GLY A 214 -0.58 -20.68 -8.62
N THR A 215 -1.20 -19.79 -9.40
CA THR A 215 -2.51 -19.20 -9.12
C THR A 215 -3.44 -19.31 -10.33
N GLN A 216 -4.75 -19.18 -10.12
CA GLN A 216 -5.80 -19.17 -11.13
C GLN A 216 -6.80 -18.06 -10.81
N ALA A 217 -6.31 -16.86 -10.62
CA ALA A 217 -7.11 -15.68 -10.31
C ALA A 217 -7.93 -15.24 -11.55
N ALA A 218 -9.05 -14.58 -11.32
CA ALA A 218 -9.77 -13.88 -12.39
C ALA A 218 -8.87 -12.81 -13.02
N VAL A 219 -9.04 -12.55 -14.31
CA VAL A 219 -8.23 -11.58 -15.06
C VAL A 219 -9.14 -10.52 -15.65
N SER A 220 -8.78 -9.26 -15.42
CA SER A 220 -9.39 -8.08 -16.02
C SER A 220 -8.33 -7.32 -16.81
N ILE A 221 -8.49 -7.18 -18.11
CA ILE A 221 -7.64 -6.37 -18.96
C ILE A 221 -8.44 -5.14 -19.36
N VAL A 222 -7.93 -3.96 -19.00
CA VAL A 222 -8.64 -2.68 -19.19
C VAL A 222 -7.80 -1.75 -20.04
N ALA A 223 -8.36 -1.28 -21.15
CA ALA A 223 -7.70 -0.29 -22.00
C ALA A 223 -7.82 1.11 -21.40
N GLY A 224 -6.73 1.86 -21.28
CA GLY A 224 -6.77 3.24 -20.80
C GLY A 224 -5.51 3.72 -20.10
N GLU A 225 -5.64 4.89 -19.48
CA GLU A 225 -4.61 5.41 -18.58
C GLU A 225 -4.55 4.53 -17.32
N VAL A 226 -3.34 4.14 -16.93
CA VAL A 226 -3.11 3.07 -15.94
C VAL A 226 -3.84 3.31 -14.62
N ALA A 227 -3.75 4.52 -14.05
CA ALA A 227 -4.36 4.78 -12.75
C ALA A 227 -5.91 4.77 -12.83
N HIS A 228 -6.47 5.26 -13.92
CA HIS A 228 -7.92 5.21 -14.15
C HIS A 228 -8.42 3.77 -14.41
N ALA A 229 -7.69 3.01 -15.21
CA ALA A 229 -8.03 1.61 -15.51
C ALA A 229 -7.99 0.74 -14.24
N VAL A 230 -6.92 0.87 -13.44
CA VAL A 230 -6.78 0.14 -12.16
C VAL A 230 -7.86 0.55 -11.17
N ARG A 231 -8.18 1.86 -11.09
CA ARG A 231 -9.27 2.36 -10.23
C ARG A 231 -10.62 1.77 -10.65
N ALA A 232 -10.97 1.86 -11.94
CA ALA A 232 -12.23 1.35 -12.44
C ALA A 232 -12.39 -0.15 -12.16
N ALA A 233 -11.33 -0.94 -12.40
CA ALA A 233 -11.33 -2.35 -12.10
C ALA A 233 -11.45 -2.65 -10.59
N ALA A 234 -10.84 -1.83 -9.73
CA ALA A 234 -10.97 -1.98 -8.28
C ALA A 234 -12.39 -1.62 -7.80
N GLU A 235 -13.02 -0.60 -8.39
CA GLU A 235 -14.42 -0.23 -8.12
C GLU A 235 -15.39 -1.33 -8.59
N GLU A 236 -15.21 -1.87 -9.80
CA GLU A 236 -16.02 -2.94 -10.36
C GLU A 236 -15.92 -4.24 -9.54
N ALA A 237 -14.71 -4.57 -9.08
CA ALA A 237 -14.47 -5.74 -8.22
C ALA A 237 -14.93 -5.53 -6.78
N GLU A 238 -15.42 -4.35 -6.40
CA GLU A 238 -15.68 -3.96 -5.00
C GLU A 238 -14.46 -4.29 -4.11
N ALA A 239 -13.27 -3.88 -4.54
CA ALA A 239 -12.02 -4.26 -3.91
C ALA A 239 -11.90 -3.72 -2.49
N ASP A 240 -11.58 -4.60 -1.56
CA ASP A 240 -11.23 -4.25 -0.17
C ASP A 240 -9.74 -3.93 -0.02
N LEU A 241 -8.92 -4.38 -0.97
CA LEU A 241 -7.48 -4.16 -1.01
C LEU A 241 -6.97 -4.16 -2.45
N LEU A 242 -6.13 -3.20 -2.77
CA LEU A 242 -5.36 -3.17 -4.00
C LEU A 242 -3.89 -3.49 -3.71
N VAL A 243 -3.31 -4.41 -4.46
CA VAL A 243 -1.88 -4.76 -4.39
C VAL A 243 -1.20 -4.31 -5.68
N ILE A 244 -0.09 -3.60 -5.55
CA ILE A 244 0.69 -3.10 -6.68
C ILE A 244 2.17 -3.40 -6.50
N GLY A 245 2.90 -3.57 -7.60
CA GLY A 245 4.35 -3.58 -7.60
C GLY A 245 4.91 -2.16 -7.51
N ARG A 246 6.01 -1.98 -6.79
CA ARG A 246 6.77 -0.72 -6.84
C ARG A 246 7.69 -0.73 -8.05
N GLY A 247 7.62 0.32 -8.89
CA GLY A 247 8.41 0.47 -10.10
C GLY A 247 9.94 0.52 -9.88
N ALA A 248 10.73 0.73 -10.95
CA ALA A 248 12.20 0.77 -10.90
C ALA A 248 12.77 1.91 -10.07
N VAL A 249 13.98 1.65 -9.52
CA VAL A 249 14.72 2.58 -8.64
C VAL A 249 15.40 3.72 -9.43
N ASP A 250 15.31 3.76 -10.76
CA ASP A 250 16.07 4.69 -11.58
C ASP A 250 15.56 6.13 -11.51
N GLY A 251 16.32 7.01 -10.83
CA GLY A 251 16.12 8.46 -10.75
C GLY A 251 15.76 9.00 -9.36
N PRO A 252 15.79 10.32 -9.17
CA PRO A 252 15.68 10.99 -7.86
C PRO A 252 14.33 10.91 -7.15
N LEU A 253 13.31 10.24 -7.72
CA LEU A 253 12.05 9.84 -7.08
C LEU A 253 11.76 8.34 -7.31
N GLY A 254 12.75 7.59 -7.76
CA GLY A 254 12.83 6.14 -7.82
C GLY A 254 11.55 5.40 -8.16
N ARG A 255 11.14 4.54 -7.27
CA ARG A 255 10.09 3.51 -7.42
C ARG A 255 8.67 4.05 -7.66
N LEU A 256 8.39 5.34 -7.37
CA LEU A 256 7.03 5.90 -7.40
C LEU A 256 6.66 6.62 -8.69
N ARG A 257 7.62 6.87 -9.60
CA ARG A 257 7.42 7.87 -10.68
C ARG A 257 6.44 7.49 -11.77
N ASN A 258 6.24 6.23 -12.08
CA ASN A 258 5.51 5.94 -13.30
C ASN A 258 3.99 5.75 -13.10
N HIS A 259 3.55 4.88 -12.22
CA HIS A 259 2.12 4.62 -12.07
C HIS A 259 1.69 4.41 -10.61
N ALA A 260 2.60 4.01 -9.70
CA ALA A 260 2.24 3.70 -8.33
C ALA A 260 1.64 4.91 -7.58
N TYR A 261 2.23 6.10 -7.72
CA TYR A 261 1.70 7.31 -7.08
C TYR A 261 0.27 7.66 -7.52
N PRO A 262 -0.04 7.78 -8.83
CA PRO A 262 -1.41 8.01 -9.27
C PRO A 262 -2.39 6.91 -8.83
N ILE A 263 -1.96 5.64 -8.87
CA ILE A 263 -2.78 4.51 -8.43
C ILE A 263 -3.11 4.65 -6.94
N ILE A 264 -2.11 4.82 -6.07
CA ILE A 264 -2.32 4.98 -4.62
C ILE A 264 -3.24 6.17 -4.34
N ARG A 265 -3.00 7.29 -5.03
CA ARG A 265 -3.78 8.51 -4.88
C ARG A 265 -5.25 8.37 -5.22
N HIS A 266 -5.56 7.59 -6.25
CA HIS A 266 -6.92 7.44 -6.79
C HIS A 266 -7.59 6.13 -6.39
N SER A 267 -6.92 5.30 -5.59
CA SER A 267 -7.48 4.03 -5.16
C SER A 267 -8.75 4.22 -4.31
N PRO A 268 -9.81 3.44 -4.59
CA PRO A 268 -11.03 3.46 -3.78
C PRO A 268 -10.88 2.70 -2.46
N CYS A 269 -9.82 1.93 -2.31
CA CYS A 269 -9.54 1.08 -1.16
C CYS A 269 -8.08 1.19 -0.72
N PRO A 270 -7.69 0.66 0.46
CA PRO A 270 -6.30 0.58 0.88
C PRO A 270 -5.39 -0.06 -0.17
N VAL A 271 -4.12 0.35 -0.20
CA VAL A 271 -3.13 -0.14 -1.17
C VAL A 271 -1.93 -0.73 -0.44
N VAL A 272 -1.52 -1.92 -0.85
CA VAL A 272 -0.21 -2.49 -0.51
C VAL A 272 0.71 -2.36 -1.72
N SER A 273 1.82 -1.66 -1.53
CA SER A 273 2.89 -1.59 -2.52
C SER A 273 4.04 -2.52 -2.11
N VAL A 274 4.36 -3.46 -2.99
CA VAL A 274 5.34 -4.52 -2.74
C VAL A 274 6.65 -4.26 -3.47
#